data_29dcf897690f9cc67a004a70aa7902b2
#
_entry.id   29dcf897690f9cc67a004a70aa7902b2
#
_cell.length_a   1.000
_cell.length_b   1.000
_cell.length_c   1.000
_cell.angle_alpha   90.00
_cell.angle_beta   90.00
_cell.angle_gamma   90.00
#
_symmetry.space_group_name_H-M   'P 1'
#
loop_
_entity.id
_entity.type
_entity.pdbx_description
1 polymer ?
#
loop_
_entity_poly.entity_id
_entity_poly.type
_entity_poly.pdbx_seq_one_letter_code
_entity_poly.pdbx_strand_id
1 'polypeptide(L)'
;DVVVEKRDDLGYVTIGRPNFLHAPFDNKLVRQAAMAALDQESMLATMQGDPEYYKVCGAIFGCSTPLGDEAGSDLLTGGANTERAKELLEEAGYDGTPIVLMAPTDVISLNNQPVVAAQALREAGFEVDMQSMDWQSVVQRRAQQSPVAEGGWNLFFTNWMVPEVSDPLVNVMLNGKRNSKVVDTIE
;
A
#
# COMPACT_ATOMS: atom_id res chain seq x y z
N ASP A 1 17.07 -9.53 -32.47
CA ASP A 1 17.15 -9.96 -31.04
C ASP A 1 16.87 -8.72 -30.17
N VAL A 2 16.07 -8.90 -29.14
CA VAL A 2 15.79 -7.85 -28.16
C VAL A 2 16.73 -8.11 -26.97
N VAL A 3 17.49 -7.09 -26.56
CA VAL A 3 18.34 -7.14 -25.37
C VAL A 3 17.62 -6.41 -24.26
N VAL A 4 17.39 -7.07 -23.13
CA VAL A 4 16.83 -6.48 -21.92
C VAL A 4 17.99 -6.24 -20.95
N GLU A 5 18.17 -5.00 -20.53
CA GLU A 5 19.21 -4.61 -19.58
C GLU A 5 18.58 -3.92 -18.37
N LYS A 6 19.00 -4.34 -17.19
CA LYS A 6 18.72 -3.63 -15.95
C LYS A 6 19.62 -2.39 -15.85
N ARG A 7 19.02 -1.20 -15.85
CA ARG A 7 19.76 0.07 -15.84
C ARG A 7 19.79 0.75 -14.46
N ASP A 8 18.94 0.33 -13.54
CA ASP A 8 18.82 0.93 -12.22
C ASP A 8 18.73 -0.16 -11.16
N ASP A 9 19.63 -0.11 -10.19
CA ASP A 9 19.68 -1.06 -9.08
C ASP A 9 18.76 -0.67 -7.91
N LEU A 10 18.29 0.57 -7.84
CA LEU A 10 17.38 1.04 -6.80
C LEU A 10 15.92 0.77 -7.16
N GLY A 11 15.55 1.01 -8.43
CA GLY A 11 14.24 0.67 -8.97
C GLY A 11 13.07 1.49 -8.41
N TYR A 12 11.89 0.87 -8.46
CA TYR A 12 10.65 1.42 -7.91
C TYR A 12 10.29 0.76 -6.59
N VAL A 13 9.62 1.53 -5.73
CA VAL A 13 8.87 1.00 -4.59
C VAL A 13 7.39 1.17 -4.85
N THR A 14 6.61 0.09 -4.66
CA THR A 14 5.15 0.14 -4.69
C THR A 14 4.64 0.34 -3.26
N ILE A 15 3.81 1.32 -3.06
CA ILE A 15 3.31 1.73 -1.76
C ILE A 15 1.78 1.60 -1.75
N GLY A 16 1.24 0.80 -0.83
CA GLY A 16 -0.16 0.83 -0.46
C GLY A 16 -0.40 1.97 0.54
N ARG A 17 -1.34 2.84 0.24
CA ARG A 17 -1.62 4.04 1.04
C ARG A 17 -2.99 3.97 1.68
N PRO A 18 -3.07 3.65 2.99
CA PRO A 18 -4.31 3.76 3.73
C PRO A 18 -4.61 5.22 4.07
N ASN A 19 -5.88 5.61 3.97
CA ASN A 19 -6.40 6.88 4.48
C ASN A 19 -6.90 6.66 5.92
N PHE A 20 -6.14 7.11 6.90
CA PHE A 20 -6.49 6.93 8.31
C PHE A 20 -7.27 8.12 8.92
N LEU A 21 -7.77 9.04 8.11
CA LEU A 21 -8.64 10.12 8.58
C LEU A 21 -10.03 9.60 8.98
N HIS A 22 -10.45 8.48 8.40
CA HIS A 22 -11.78 7.91 8.57
C HIS A 22 -11.73 6.39 8.75
N ALA A 23 -12.82 5.84 9.34
CA ALA A 23 -13.00 4.40 9.45
C ALA A 23 -12.90 3.69 8.09
N PRO A 24 -12.39 2.45 8.07
CA PRO A 24 -11.92 1.70 9.21
C PRO A 24 -10.42 1.91 9.54
N PHE A 25 -9.67 2.66 8.71
CA PHE A 25 -8.23 2.83 8.85
C PHE A 25 -7.80 3.93 9.85
N ASP A 26 -8.72 4.64 10.49
CA ASP A 26 -8.43 5.45 11.69
C ASP A 26 -8.00 4.58 12.89
N ASN A 27 -8.41 3.31 12.92
CA ASN A 27 -7.96 2.33 13.92
C ASN A 27 -6.61 1.72 13.53
N LYS A 28 -5.61 1.81 14.43
CA LYS A 28 -4.26 1.26 14.22
C LYS A 28 -4.26 -0.27 14.00
N LEU A 29 -5.05 -1.01 14.76
CA LEU A 29 -5.11 -2.48 14.66
C LEU A 29 -5.68 -2.91 13.29
N VAL A 30 -6.63 -2.16 12.75
CA VAL A 30 -7.17 -2.41 11.39
C VAL A 30 -6.09 -2.19 10.33
N ARG A 31 -5.25 -1.14 10.46
CA ARG A 31 -4.11 -0.95 9.56
C ARG A 31 -3.08 -2.08 9.66
N GLN A 32 -2.77 -2.53 10.89
CA GLN A 32 -1.88 -3.66 11.11
C GLN A 32 -2.46 -4.97 10.56
N ALA A 33 -3.77 -5.18 10.68
CA ALA A 33 -4.45 -6.31 10.07
C ALA A 33 -4.32 -6.31 8.53
N ALA A 34 -4.49 -5.14 7.92
CA ALA A 34 -4.29 -5.00 6.47
C ALA A 34 -2.85 -5.30 6.05
N MET A 35 -1.85 -4.85 6.84
CA MET A 35 -0.44 -5.19 6.60
C MET A 35 -0.18 -6.70 6.71
N ALA A 36 -0.73 -7.35 7.72
CA ALA A 36 -0.59 -8.79 7.92
C ALA A 36 -1.28 -9.63 6.83
N ALA A 37 -2.36 -9.11 6.23
CA ALA A 37 -3.09 -9.77 5.16
C ALA A 37 -2.35 -9.74 3.82
N LEU A 38 -1.54 -8.72 3.57
CA LEU A 38 -0.88 -8.52 2.28
C LEU A 38 0.46 -9.26 2.22
N ASP A 39 0.73 -9.86 1.05
CA ASP A 39 2.00 -10.51 0.74
C ASP A 39 2.74 -9.72 -0.34
N GLN A 40 3.88 -9.15 0.03
CA GLN A 40 4.71 -8.38 -0.90
C GLN A 40 5.18 -9.20 -2.09
N GLU A 41 5.61 -10.44 -1.86
CA GLU A 41 6.15 -11.28 -2.92
C GLU A 41 5.09 -11.57 -3.98
N SER A 42 3.89 -11.97 -3.58
CA SER A 42 2.77 -12.21 -4.51
C SER A 42 2.37 -10.95 -5.27
N MET A 43 2.37 -9.80 -4.61
CA MET A 43 2.05 -8.53 -5.26
C MET A 43 3.12 -8.13 -6.28
N LEU A 44 4.40 -8.28 -5.95
CA LEU A 44 5.53 -7.98 -6.83
C LEU A 44 5.61 -8.95 -8.01
N ALA A 45 5.39 -10.24 -7.78
CA ALA A 45 5.33 -11.26 -8.83
C ALA A 45 4.23 -10.96 -9.86
N THR A 46 3.07 -10.47 -9.40
CA THR A 46 1.97 -10.08 -10.29
C THR A 46 2.32 -8.85 -11.14
N MET A 47 3.18 -7.96 -10.62
CA MET A 47 3.62 -6.76 -11.32
C MET A 47 4.77 -7.03 -12.29
N GLN A 48 5.77 -7.81 -11.89
CA GLN A 48 7.04 -7.97 -12.63
C GLN A 48 7.18 -9.35 -13.30
N GLY A 49 6.50 -10.37 -12.79
CA GLY A 49 6.54 -11.74 -13.29
C GLY A 49 7.83 -12.48 -12.91
N ASP A 50 8.99 -11.98 -13.30
CA ASP A 50 10.28 -12.63 -13.08
C ASP A 50 10.93 -12.18 -11.77
N PRO A 51 11.27 -13.11 -10.85
CA PRO A 51 11.92 -12.80 -9.56
C PRO A 51 13.26 -12.06 -9.67
N GLU A 52 13.91 -12.10 -10.83
CA GLU A 52 15.14 -11.34 -11.07
C GLU A 52 14.92 -9.82 -10.99
N TYR A 53 13.68 -9.35 -11.27
CA TYR A 53 13.36 -7.93 -11.36
C TYR A 53 12.66 -7.34 -10.15
N TYR A 54 12.50 -8.09 -9.07
CA TYR A 54 11.94 -7.56 -7.82
C TYR A 54 12.61 -8.16 -6.57
N LYS A 55 12.42 -7.49 -5.45
CA LYS A 55 12.80 -8.01 -4.13
C LYS A 55 11.82 -7.51 -3.07
N VAL A 56 11.54 -8.34 -2.08
CA VAL A 56 10.81 -7.96 -0.88
C VAL A 56 11.65 -6.96 -0.08
N CYS A 57 11.02 -5.91 0.44
CA CYS A 57 11.67 -4.87 1.21
C CYS A 57 10.72 -4.29 2.26
N GLY A 58 11.12 -4.32 3.52
CA GLY A 58 10.37 -3.77 4.65
C GLY A 58 10.71 -2.31 4.99
N ALA A 59 11.78 -1.77 4.39
CA ALA A 59 12.23 -0.43 4.72
C ALA A 59 11.41 0.65 4.02
N ILE A 60 10.85 1.59 4.80
CA ILE A 60 10.08 2.74 4.29
C ILE A 60 10.90 3.59 3.32
N PHE A 61 12.18 3.78 3.59
CA PHE A 61 13.09 4.59 2.79
C PHE A 61 13.83 3.79 1.71
N GLY A 62 13.44 2.53 1.49
CA GLY A 62 14.06 1.61 0.55
C GLY A 62 15.28 0.87 1.13
N CYS A 63 15.29 -0.45 0.98
CA CYS A 63 16.29 -1.36 1.58
C CYS A 63 17.73 -1.13 1.13
N SER A 64 17.95 -0.46 0.01
CA SER A 64 19.28 -0.20 -0.55
C SER A 64 19.75 1.23 -0.33
N THR A 65 19.09 1.98 0.55
CA THR A 65 19.43 3.38 0.85
C THR A 65 20.09 3.52 2.21
N PRO A 66 20.80 4.63 2.50
CA PRO A 66 21.43 4.86 3.79
C PRO A 66 20.48 4.92 4.99
N LEU A 67 19.19 5.21 4.77
CA LEU A 67 18.14 5.23 5.79
C LEU A 67 17.27 3.96 5.74
N GLY A 68 17.65 2.96 4.94
CA GLY A 68 16.95 1.69 4.84
C GLY A 68 17.10 0.90 6.15
N ASP A 69 16.03 0.87 6.94
CA ASP A 69 15.90 0.11 8.16
C ASP A 69 14.60 -0.70 8.12
N GLU A 70 14.68 -1.98 8.43
CA GLU A 70 13.56 -2.91 8.40
C GLU A 70 12.99 -3.19 9.81
N ALA A 71 13.38 -2.42 10.82
CA ALA A 71 12.84 -2.58 12.17
C ALA A 71 11.33 -2.39 12.19
N GLY A 72 10.61 -3.36 12.77
CA GLY A 72 9.14 -3.34 12.86
C GLY A 72 8.40 -3.72 11.56
N SER A 73 9.10 -4.22 10.55
CA SER A 73 8.50 -4.63 9.28
C SER A 73 7.96 -6.07 9.25
N ASP A 74 8.02 -6.80 10.36
CA ASP A 74 7.67 -8.23 10.43
C ASP A 74 6.29 -8.57 9.86
N LEU A 75 5.30 -7.68 10.05
CA LEU A 75 3.95 -7.86 9.48
C LEU A 75 3.91 -7.70 7.96
N LEU A 76 4.92 -7.08 7.36
CA LEU A 76 4.96 -6.75 5.94
C LEU A 76 5.85 -7.69 5.13
N THR A 77 6.91 -8.23 5.75
CA THR A 77 7.94 -9.03 5.06
C THR A 77 7.87 -10.52 5.36
N GLY A 78 7.05 -10.93 6.31
CA GLY A 78 6.87 -12.33 6.72
C GLY A 78 5.96 -13.16 5.81
N GLY A 79 5.48 -12.61 4.71
CA GLY A 79 4.41 -13.19 3.89
C GLY A 79 3.01 -12.96 4.50
N ALA A 80 1.96 -13.28 3.74
CA ALA A 80 0.60 -13.13 4.25
C ALA A 80 0.35 -13.99 5.49
N ASN A 81 -0.17 -13.36 6.53
CA ASN A 81 -0.61 -14.03 7.75
C ASN A 81 -2.09 -13.73 8.02
N THR A 82 -2.94 -14.46 7.31
CA THR A 82 -4.40 -14.30 7.35
C THR A 82 -4.98 -14.50 8.74
N GLU A 83 -4.45 -15.45 9.52
CA GLU A 83 -4.93 -15.70 10.88
C GLU A 83 -4.57 -14.54 11.81
N ARG A 84 -3.35 -14.01 11.72
CA ARG A 84 -2.97 -12.82 12.48
C ARG A 84 -3.80 -11.60 12.09
N ALA A 85 -4.10 -11.44 10.82
CA ALA A 85 -4.98 -10.38 10.34
C ALA A 85 -6.39 -10.47 10.95
N LYS A 86 -6.98 -11.68 11.01
CA LYS A 86 -8.29 -11.91 11.64
C LYS A 86 -8.27 -11.62 13.13
N GLU A 87 -7.23 -12.07 13.86
CA GLU A 87 -7.06 -11.75 15.29
C GLU A 87 -7.03 -10.23 15.53
N LEU A 88 -6.27 -9.50 14.71
CA LEU A 88 -6.16 -8.04 14.80
C LEU A 88 -7.49 -7.34 14.50
N LEU A 89 -8.28 -7.85 13.55
CA LEU A 89 -9.62 -7.33 13.25
C LEU A 89 -10.60 -7.57 14.41
N GLU A 90 -10.54 -8.75 15.02
CA GLU A 90 -11.35 -9.07 16.19
C GLU A 90 -10.97 -8.17 17.39
N GLU A 91 -9.66 -8.03 17.68
CA GLU A 91 -9.16 -7.13 18.71
C GLU A 91 -9.54 -5.66 18.45
N ALA A 92 -9.55 -5.25 17.20
CA ALA A 92 -9.96 -3.91 16.78
C ALA A 92 -11.46 -3.65 16.94
N GLY A 93 -12.28 -4.71 17.08
CA GLY A 93 -13.73 -4.62 17.00
C GLY A 93 -14.24 -4.19 15.62
N TYR A 94 -13.57 -4.67 14.54
CA TYR A 94 -13.97 -4.33 13.18
C TYR A 94 -15.41 -4.79 12.89
N ASP A 95 -16.24 -3.85 12.46
CA ASP A 95 -17.69 -4.03 12.30
C ASP A 95 -18.13 -4.38 10.86
N GLY A 96 -17.17 -4.60 9.95
CA GLY A 96 -17.45 -4.84 8.54
C GLY A 96 -17.60 -3.55 7.72
N THR A 97 -17.22 -2.39 8.24
CA THR A 97 -17.19 -1.14 7.45
C THR A 97 -16.34 -1.33 6.19
N PRO A 98 -16.92 -1.16 4.96
CA PRO A 98 -16.20 -1.45 3.74
C PRO A 98 -14.98 -0.55 3.51
N ILE A 99 -13.89 -1.15 3.04
CA ILE A 99 -12.73 -0.44 2.52
C ILE A 99 -13.00 -0.05 1.07
N VAL A 100 -13.07 1.24 0.77
CA VAL A 100 -13.07 1.74 -0.60
C VAL A 100 -11.65 1.73 -1.13
N LEU A 101 -11.38 0.75 -2.01
CA LEU A 101 -10.10 0.54 -2.68
C LEU A 101 -10.16 1.10 -4.11
N MET A 102 -9.41 2.17 -4.37
CA MET A 102 -9.33 2.75 -5.71
C MET A 102 -8.39 1.93 -6.60
N ALA A 103 -8.88 1.51 -7.76
CA ALA A 103 -8.20 0.62 -8.69
C ALA A 103 -8.00 1.31 -10.04
N PRO A 104 -6.79 1.82 -10.37
CA PRO A 104 -6.50 2.40 -11.68
C PRO A 104 -6.51 1.32 -12.77
N THR A 105 -7.13 1.63 -13.91
CA THR A 105 -7.28 0.68 -15.03
C THR A 105 -6.33 0.93 -16.18
N ASP A 106 -5.73 2.11 -16.25
CA ASP A 106 -4.94 2.63 -17.38
C ASP A 106 -3.42 2.71 -17.09
N VAL A 107 -2.97 2.31 -15.88
CA VAL A 107 -1.56 2.26 -15.50
C VAL A 107 -1.13 0.82 -15.29
N ILE A 108 -0.39 0.25 -16.22
CA ILE A 108 0.00 -1.18 -16.25
C ILE A 108 0.70 -1.60 -14.94
N SER A 109 1.58 -0.76 -14.40
CA SER A 109 2.33 -1.07 -13.18
C SER A 109 1.49 -0.99 -11.90
N LEU A 110 0.24 -0.54 -11.97
CA LEU A 110 -0.64 -0.37 -10.81
C LEU A 110 -1.99 -1.10 -10.92
N ASN A 111 -2.36 -1.59 -12.11
CA ASN A 111 -3.70 -2.13 -12.33
C ASN A 111 -3.95 -3.48 -11.64
N ASN A 112 -2.91 -4.29 -11.43
CA ASN A 112 -3.02 -5.61 -10.80
C ASN A 112 -2.95 -5.55 -9.26
N GLN A 113 -2.27 -4.56 -8.69
CA GLN A 113 -2.08 -4.43 -7.24
C GLN A 113 -3.41 -4.42 -6.47
N PRO A 114 -4.40 -3.57 -6.84
CA PRO A 114 -5.68 -3.54 -6.13
C PRO A 114 -6.44 -4.87 -6.19
N VAL A 115 -6.30 -5.62 -7.29
CA VAL A 115 -7.00 -6.91 -7.46
C VAL A 115 -6.45 -7.94 -6.49
N VAL A 116 -5.12 -8.08 -6.43
CA VAL A 116 -4.45 -9.00 -5.49
C VAL A 116 -4.71 -8.59 -4.04
N ALA A 117 -4.58 -7.29 -3.75
CA ALA A 117 -4.85 -6.77 -2.42
C ALA A 117 -6.31 -6.98 -1.99
N ALA A 118 -7.29 -6.73 -2.88
CA ALA A 118 -8.70 -6.94 -2.57
C ALA A 118 -9.00 -8.40 -2.22
N GLN A 119 -8.38 -9.35 -2.94
CA GLN A 119 -8.53 -10.77 -2.64
C GLN A 119 -7.96 -11.10 -1.25
N ALA A 120 -6.70 -10.73 -0.99
CA ALA A 120 -6.02 -11.00 0.27
C ALA A 120 -6.75 -10.37 1.47
N LEU A 121 -7.21 -9.14 1.34
CA LEU A 121 -7.98 -8.45 2.36
C LEU A 121 -9.32 -9.15 2.64
N ARG A 122 -10.04 -9.60 1.60
CA ARG A 122 -11.30 -10.36 1.78
C ARG A 122 -11.08 -11.70 2.47
N GLU A 123 -10.01 -12.42 2.13
CA GLU A 123 -9.63 -13.68 2.78
C GLU A 123 -9.30 -13.47 4.27
N ALA A 124 -8.78 -12.32 4.62
CA ALA A 124 -8.52 -11.90 6.00
C ALA A 124 -9.76 -11.39 6.76
N GLY A 125 -10.93 -11.28 6.10
CA GLY A 125 -12.18 -10.88 6.72
C GLY A 125 -12.56 -9.41 6.54
N PHE A 126 -11.87 -8.66 5.70
CA PHE A 126 -12.30 -7.31 5.36
C PHE A 126 -13.44 -7.30 4.33
N GLU A 127 -14.37 -6.37 4.49
CA GLU A 127 -15.26 -5.97 3.41
C GLU A 127 -14.53 -4.99 2.49
N VAL A 128 -14.48 -5.29 1.18
CA VAL A 128 -13.74 -4.47 0.21
C VAL A 128 -14.63 -4.07 -0.96
N ASP A 129 -14.85 -2.77 -1.09
CA ASP A 129 -15.47 -2.11 -2.25
C ASP A 129 -14.36 -1.62 -3.19
N MET A 130 -14.02 -2.44 -4.19
CA MET A 130 -13.01 -2.09 -5.18
C MET A 130 -13.65 -1.27 -6.30
N GLN A 131 -13.22 -0.01 -6.45
CA GLN A 131 -13.74 0.94 -7.42
C GLN A 131 -12.74 1.20 -8.54
N SER A 132 -13.06 0.71 -9.73
CA SER A 132 -12.23 0.90 -10.94
C SER A 132 -12.42 2.30 -11.51
N MET A 133 -11.29 2.96 -11.86
CA MET A 133 -11.26 4.30 -12.45
C MET A 133 -9.96 4.52 -13.21
N ASP A 134 -9.84 5.59 -13.97
CA ASP A 134 -8.57 6.02 -14.55
C ASP A 134 -7.65 6.65 -13.50
N TRP A 135 -6.34 6.69 -13.79
CA TRP A 135 -5.34 7.22 -12.86
C TRP A 135 -5.56 8.69 -12.50
N GLN A 136 -6.02 9.50 -13.44
CA GLN A 136 -6.29 10.91 -13.19
C GLN A 136 -7.41 11.07 -12.14
N SER A 137 -8.43 10.23 -12.21
CA SER A 137 -9.51 10.17 -11.20
C SER A 137 -8.98 9.74 -9.83
N VAL A 138 -8.07 8.75 -9.76
CA VAL A 138 -7.38 8.38 -8.50
C VAL A 138 -6.61 9.58 -7.95
N VAL A 139 -5.84 10.30 -8.78
CA VAL A 139 -5.04 11.47 -8.36
C VAL A 139 -5.91 12.60 -7.82
N GLN A 140 -7.06 12.85 -8.44
CA GLN A 140 -8.00 13.86 -7.96
C GLN A 140 -8.67 13.43 -6.64
N ARG A 141 -9.12 12.16 -6.57
CA ARG A 141 -9.85 11.67 -5.41
C ARG A 141 -8.98 11.49 -4.17
N ARG A 142 -7.71 11.08 -4.33
CA ARG A 142 -6.77 10.94 -3.20
C ARG A 142 -6.51 12.25 -2.44
N ALA A 143 -6.74 13.39 -3.07
CA ALA A 143 -6.61 14.71 -2.42
C ALA A 143 -7.81 15.09 -1.55
N GLN A 144 -8.91 14.32 -1.62
CA GLN A 144 -10.10 14.57 -0.83
C GLN A 144 -9.92 14.04 0.59
N GLN A 145 -10.36 14.83 1.56
CA GLN A 145 -10.35 14.49 2.98
C GLN A 145 -11.75 14.16 3.51
N SER A 146 -12.73 14.06 2.60
CA SER A 146 -14.12 13.71 2.95
C SER A 146 -14.24 12.26 3.40
N PRO A 147 -15.23 11.94 4.24
CA PRO A 147 -15.62 10.55 4.50
C PRO A 147 -15.97 9.80 3.21
N VAL A 148 -15.86 8.48 3.25
CA VAL A 148 -16.19 7.61 2.10
C VAL A 148 -17.62 7.86 1.58
N ALA A 149 -18.60 8.06 2.47
CA ALA A 149 -19.97 8.36 2.11
C ALA A 149 -20.15 9.68 1.32
N GLU A 150 -19.16 10.57 1.38
CA GLU A 150 -19.13 11.85 0.66
C GLU A 150 -18.13 11.85 -0.50
N GLY A 151 -17.77 10.65 -1.01
CA GLY A 151 -16.85 10.50 -2.14
C GLY A 151 -15.39 10.33 -1.73
N GLY A 152 -15.08 10.17 -0.44
CA GLY A 152 -13.74 9.84 0.06
C GLY A 152 -13.29 8.43 -0.33
N TRP A 153 -12.14 8.03 0.19
CA TRP A 153 -11.45 6.77 -0.13
C TRP A 153 -10.74 6.21 1.10
N ASN A 154 -10.39 4.90 1.07
CA ASN A 154 -9.64 4.26 2.15
C ASN A 154 -8.26 3.76 1.71
N LEU A 155 -8.11 3.21 0.50
CA LEU A 155 -6.86 2.60 0.07
C LEU A 155 -6.63 2.83 -1.43
N PHE A 156 -5.37 3.07 -1.81
CA PHE A 156 -4.90 2.98 -3.19
C PHE A 156 -3.43 2.60 -3.23
N PHE A 157 -2.95 2.20 -4.41
CA PHE A 157 -1.54 1.89 -4.65
C PHE A 157 -0.91 2.94 -5.57
N THR A 158 0.37 3.21 -5.35
CA THR A 158 1.18 4.11 -6.18
C THR A 158 2.62 3.63 -6.21
N ASN A 159 3.35 4.04 -7.24
CA ASN A 159 4.78 3.76 -7.38
C ASN A 159 5.59 5.04 -7.24
N TRP A 160 6.76 4.90 -6.63
CA TRP A 160 7.77 5.94 -6.55
C TRP A 160 9.13 5.36 -6.89
N MET A 161 10.00 6.16 -7.48
CA MET A 161 11.40 5.77 -7.59
C MET A 161 12.05 5.80 -6.21
N VAL A 162 12.87 4.81 -5.89
CA VAL A 162 13.52 4.72 -4.57
C VAL A 162 14.29 5.98 -4.21
N PRO A 163 15.03 6.67 -5.12
CA PRO A 163 15.67 7.94 -4.79
C PRO A 163 14.71 9.04 -4.31
N GLU A 164 13.46 9.03 -4.76
CA GLU A 164 12.45 10.03 -4.37
C GLU A 164 11.88 9.79 -2.96
N VAL A 165 12.00 8.57 -2.45
CA VAL A 165 11.51 8.17 -1.12
C VAL A 165 12.64 7.82 -0.15
N SER A 166 13.89 8.08 -0.52
CA SER A 166 15.06 7.76 0.30
C SER A 166 15.30 8.74 1.45
N ASP A 167 14.66 9.91 1.43
CA ASP A 167 14.81 10.95 2.44
C ASP A 167 13.46 11.61 2.77
N PRO A 168 13.03 11.57 4.06
CA PRO A 168 11.76 12.17 4.48
C PRO A 168 11.71 13.70 4.34
N LEU A 169 12.86 14.37 4.19
CA LEU A 169 12.92 15.81 3.95
C LEU A 169 12.59 16.17 2.50
N VAL A 170 12.90 15.27 1.58
CA VAL A 170 12.66 15.45 0.13
C VAL A 170 11.23 15.09 -0.24
N ASN A 171 10.71 14.01 0.32
CA ASN A 171 9.37 13.54 0.00
C ASN A 171 8.40 13.79 1.15
N VAL A 172 7.50 14.75 0.97
CA VAL A 172 6.48 15.12 1.96
C VAL A 172 5.52 13.97 2.31
N MET A 173 5.47 12.93 1.48
CA MET A 173 4.64 11.74 1.71
C MET A 173 5.19 10.84 2.83
N LEU A 174 6.48 10.99 3.16
CA LEU A 174 7.16 10.29 4.25
C LEU A 174 7.24 11.13 5.52
N ASN A 175 6.67 12.35 5.49
CA ASN A 175 6.69 13.25 6.61
C ASN A 175 5.49 12.96 7.53
N GLY A 176 5.74 12.32 8.67
CA GLY A 176 4.74 11.96 9.68
C GLY A 176 4.11 13.14 10.46
N LYS A 177 4.20 14.38 9.96
CA LYS A 177 3.49 15.50 10.58
C LYS A 177 1.99 15.44 10.30
N ARG A 178 1.21 15.35 11.36
CA ARG A 178 -0.26 15.24 11.40
C ARG A 178 -1.04 16.31 10.60
N ASN A 179 -0.37 17.37 10.11
CA ASN A 179 -0.95 18.47 9.34
C ASN A 179 -0.47 18.48 7.88
N SER A 180 0.27 17.49 7.41
CA SER A 180 0.56 17.40 5.99
C SER A 180 -0.75 17.04 5.28
N LYS A 181 -1.09 17.77 4.20
CA LYS A 181 -2.24 17.45 3.33
C LYS A 181 -2.04 16.13 2.57
N VAL A 182 -1.05 15.37 2.94
CA VAL A 182 -0.68 14.07 2.39
C VAL A 182 -0.92 13.07 3.50
N VAL A 183 -1.73 12.09 3.20
CA VAL A 183 -2.10 11.00 4.10
C VAL A 183 -0.84 10.30 4.60
N ASP A 184 -0.60 10.41 5.90
CA ASP A 184 0.58 9.87 6.52
C ASP A 184 0.60 8.36 6.48
N THR A 185 1.72 7.84 6.10
CA THR A 185 2.06 6.44 6.14
C THR A 185 2.47 6.06 7.57
N ILE A 186 1.89 4.99 8.07
CA ILE A 186 2.41 4.08 9.10
C ILE A 186 3.04 4.79 10.34
N GLU A 187 2.28 4.96 11.39
CA GLU A 187 2.75 4.77 12.76
C GLU A 187 2.30 3.43 13.31
#